data_bb0c3c1527c8fce34280fe96106516ce
#
_entry.id   bb0c3c1527c8fce34280fe96106516ce
#
_cell.length_a   1.000
_cell.length_b   1.000
_cell.length_c   1.000
_cell.angle_alpha   90.00
_cell.angle_beta   90.00
_cell.angle_gamma   90.00
#
_symmetry.space_group_name_H-M   'P 1'
#
loop_
_entity.id
_entity.type
_entity.pdbx_description
1 polymer ?
#
loop_
_entity_poly.entity_id
_entity_poly.type
_entity_poly.pdbx_seq_one_letter_code
_entity_poly.pdbx_strand_id
1 'polypeptide(L)'
;MLTLSNNDSTLGNPMRALLISSRALLLGCLLLIAGPSLAQDVWDQVEHRYADSNGVKIHYAVLGEGPLVVMIHGFPDFWYSWRHQMRALADNKYRVAAVDLRGYNLSDKPKGVESYAIPLVVGDIAAVVKAEQQTDAIIVGHDWGGAVAWNVAMMKPEITRLLIICNLPHPAGISREIATNPQQKKNSEYAFNFQKPDAHKTLTAEGLARWVRDPAAKPRYIEAFNKSDFEAMLNYYKANYPKPDAPPPAADVQFPKVKVPVLMFHGLDDQALLPGALNGTWQWVEKDLTIVTVPGAGHFVQQDAPQIVSDTMVDWLSRRQK
;
A
#
# COMPACT_ATOMS: atom_id res chain seq x y z
N MET A 1 -32.31 -74.63 -41.31
CA MET A 1 -31.87 -76.06 -41.18
C MET A 1 -31.44 -76.15 -39.74
N LEU A 2 -32.35 -76.73 -38.92
CA LEU A 2 -32.23 -78.07 -38.35
C LEU A 2 -31.03 -78.17 -37.40
N THR A 3 -31.13 -78.59 -36.16
CA THR A 3 -32.08 -79.34 -35.29
C THR A 3 -31.45 -79.36 -33.93
N LEU A 4 -32.19 -79.17 -32.84
CA LEU A 4 -32.61 -80.09 -31.80
C LEU A 4 -31.49 -81.03 -31.27
N SER A 5 -31.25 -81.17 -29.96
CA SER A 5 -32.08 -81.96 -29.04
C SER A 5 -31.39 -81.99 -27.65
N ASN A 6 -32.03 -81.63 -26.62
CA ASN A 6 -32.66 -82.42 -25.54
C ASN A 6 -31.79 -83.41 -24.68
N ASN A 7 -32.09 -83.27 -23.41
CA ASN A 7 -32.24 -84.26 -22.35
C ASN A 7 -31.05 -84.50 -21.43
N ASP A 8 -31.17 -84.76 -20.18
CA ASP A 8 -32.22 -84.71 -19.17
C ASP A 8 -31.58 -85.15 -17.82
N SER A 9 -32.21 -84.70 -16.70
CA SER A 9 -32.28 -85.37 -15.42
C SER A 9 -30.97 -85.62 -14.63
N THR A 10 -30.87 -85.53 -13.34
CA THR A 10 -31.77 -85.68 -12.20
C THR A 10 -31.05 -85.41 -10.90
N LEU A 11 -31.79 -84.85 -9.95
CA LEU A 11 -31.80 -85.09 -8.51
C LEU A 11 -30.56 -84.94 -7.60
N GLY A 12 -30.76 -84.10 -6.56
CA GLY A 12 -30.10 -84.29 -5.29
C GLY A 12 -29.89 -83.01 -4.45
N ASN A 13 -30.93 -82.69 -3.64
CA ASN A 13 -30.81 -81.82 -2.45
C ASN A 13 -30.08 -82.61 -1.31
N PRO A 14 -29.56 -82.01 -0.22
CA PRO A 14 -30.04 -80.85 0.51
C PRO A 14 -28.99 -79.90 1.21
N MET A 15 -29.48 -78.75 1.49
CA MET A 15 -29.20 -77.86 2.65
C MET A 15 -27.87 -77.99 3.41
N ARG A 16 -27.11 -76.86 3.37
CA ARG A 16 -26.49 -76.31 4.58
C ARG A 16 -26.47 -74.74 4.46
N ALA A 17 -27.25 -74.18 5.36
CA ALA A 17 -27.26 -72.70 5.57
C ALA A 17 -25.93 -72.27 6.17
N LEU A 18 -25.29 -71.29 5.55
CA LEU A 18 -24.19 -70.59 6.16
C LEU A 18 -24.58 -69.11 6.24
N LEU A 19 -24.93 -68.71 7.45
CA LEU A 19 -25.17 -67.26 7.78
C LEU A 19 -23.85 -66.50 7.67
N ILE A 20 -23.70 -65.72 6.62
CA ILE A 20 -22.67 -64.74 6.54
C ILE A 20 -23.28 -63.37 6.93
N SER A 21 -22.99 -62.95 8.15
CA SER A 21 -23.36 -61.62 8.64
C SER A 21 -22.58 -60.54 7.89
N SER A 22 -23.25 -59.83 6.98
CA SER A 22 -22.70 -58.63 6.30
C SER A 22 -22.73 -57.45 7.26
N ARG A 23 -21.63 -57.19 7.98
CA ARG A 23 -21.39 -55.91 8.60
C ARG A 23 -20.95 -54.96 7.50
N ALA A 24 -21.89 -54.21 6.93
CA ALA A 24 -21.59 -53.05 6.10
C ALA A 24 -20.98 -51.97 6.98
N LEU A 25 -19.66 -51.75 6.85
CA LEU A 25 -18.97 -50.60 7.38
C LEU A 25 -19.38 -49.41 6.51
N LEU A 26 -20.33 -48.60 6.98
CA LEU A 26 -20.57 -47.25 6.43
C LEU A 26 -19.39 -46.34 6.82
N LEU A 27 -18.39 -46.27 5.96
CA LEU A 27 -17.37 -45.21 6.03
C LEU A 27 -18.05 -43.90 5.59
N GLY A 28 -18.56 -43.16 6.57
CA GLY A 28 -19.03 -41.79 6.35
C GLY A 28 -17.86 -40.89 6.01
N CYS A 29 -17.63 -40.65 4.71
CA CYS A 29 -16.80 -39.51 4.27
C CYS A 29 -17.49 -38.25 4.73
N LEU A 30 -17.09 -37.70 5.89
CA LEU A 30 -17.32 -36.31 6.25
C LEU A 30 -16.51 -35.45 5.26
N LEU A 31 -17.12 -35.05 4.15
CA LEU A 31 -16.66 -33.96 3.35
C LEU A 31 -16.80 -32.71 4.24
N LEU A 32 -15.71 -32.33 4.90
CA LEU A 32 -15.52 -30.97 5.42
C LEU A 32 -15.59 -30.04 4.22
N ILE A 33 -16.78 -29.54 3.94
CA ILE A 33 -16.93 -28.35 3.08
C ILE A 33 -16.25 -27.22 3.85
N ALA A 34 -14.96 -26.99 3.56
CA ALA A 34 -14.31 -25.77 3.96
C ALA A 34 -15.11 -24.64 3.30
N GLY A 35 -16.00 -24.02 4.05
CA GLY A 35 -16.62 -22.77 3.64
C GLY A 35 -15.51 -21.78 3.28
N PRO A 36 -15.76 -20.77 2.43
CA PRO A 36 -14.78 -19.76 2.13
C PRO A 36 -14.29 -19.22 3.48
N SER A 37 -13.02 -19.50 3.81
CA SER A 37 -12.35 -18.86 4.94
C SER A 37 -12.46 -17.38 4.68
N LEU A 38 -13.27 -16.68 5.48
CA LEU A 38 -13.25 -15.21 5.49
C LEU A 38 -11.79 -14.86 5.75
N ALA A 39 -11.12 -14.33 4.72
CA ALA A 39 -9.72 -13.96 4.84
C ALA A 39 -9.61 -13.05 6.06
N GLN A 40 -8.90 -13.52 7.08
CA GLN A 40 -8.72 -12.77 8.33
C GLN A 40 -8.16 -11.39 8.00
N ASP A 41 -8.71 -10.35 8.60
CA ASP A 41 -8.28 -8.98 8.34
C ASP A 41 -6.79 -8.82 8.64
N VAL A 42 -6.09 -8.07 7.80
CA VAL A 42 -4.67 -7.74 7.99
C VAL A 42 -4.44 -7.08 9.35
N TRP A 43 -5.40 -6.33 9.85
CA TRP A 43 -5.35 -5.70 11.18
C TRP A 43 -5.00 -6.68 12.31
N ASP A 44 -5.55 -7.87 12.28
CA ASP A 44 -5.38 -8.89 13.34
C ASP A 44 -4.17 -9.79 13.10
N GLN A 45 -3.44 -9.60 11.99
CA GLN A 45 -2.34 -10.48 11.59
C GLN A 45 -0.97 -9.81 11.62
N VAL A 46 -0.94 -8.49 11.64
CA VAL A 46 0.32 -7.74 11.64
C VAL A 46 1.02 -7.78 12.99
N GLU A 47 2.33 -7.77 12.95
CA GLU A 47 3.16 -7.47 14.11
C GLU A 47 3.46 -5.97 14.15
N HIS A 48 3.19 -5.33 15.28
CA HIS A 48 3.49 -3.91 15.50
C HIS A 48 4.93 -3.76 16.02
N ARG A 49 5.73 -2.98 15.30
CA ARG A 49 7.14 -2.74 15.61
C ARG A 49 7.44 -1.24 15.63
N TYR A 50 8.63 -0.91 16.17
CA TYR A 50 9.11 0.47 16.25
C TYR A 50 10.57 0.55 15.83
N ALA A 51 10.92 1.59 15.06
CA ALA A 51 12.27 1.97 14.73
C ALA A 51 12.63 3.26 15.47
N ASP A 52 13.86 3.36 15.95
CA ASP A 52 14.40 4.61 16.52
C ASP A 52 15.05 5.42 15.39
N SER A 53 14.49 6.59 15.13
CA SER A 53 15.03 7.57 14.19
C SER A 53 15.56 8.78 14.95
N ASN A 54 16.77 8.65 15.50
CA ASN A 54 17.42 9.71 16.28
C ASN A 54 16.56 10.23 17.45
N GLY A 55 15.99 9.30 18.22
CA GLY A 55 15.15 9.59 19.38
C GLY A 55 13.66 9.78 19.05
N VAL A 56 13.27 9.70 17.78
CA VAL A 56 11.85 9.67 17.34
C VAL A 56 11.46 8.22 17.07
N LYS A 57 10.48 7.71 17.80
CA LYS A 57 9.95 6.35 17.59
C LYS A 57 8.99 6.34 16.41
N ILE A 58 9.32 5.57 15.40
CA ILE A 58 8.50 5.37 14.20
C ILE A 58 7.84 4.01 14.28
N HIS A 59 6.52 4.01 14.38
CA HIS A 59 5.72 2.79 14.36
C HIS A 59 5.57 2.25 12.92
N TYR A 60 5.56 0.92 12.80
CA TYR A 60 5.20 0.24 11.55
C TYR A 60 4.57 -1.13 11.83
N ALA A 61 3.68 -1.53 10.94
CA ALA A 61 2.99 -2.83 10.97
C ALA A 61 3.64 -3.78 9.97
N VAL A 62 4.01 -4.99 10.42
CA VAL A 62 4.74 -5.97 9.60
C VAL A 62 3.86 -7.17 9.27
N LEU A 63 3.91 -7.62 8.03
CA LEU A 63 3.25 -8.84 7.56
C LEU A 63 4.15 -9.59 6.57
N GLY A 64 4.17 -10.92 6.64
CA GLY A 64 4.87 -11.79 5.70
C GLY A 64 6.37 -11.89 5.96
N GLU A 65 7.04 -12.62 5.05
CA GLU A 65 8.48 -12.92 5.11
C GLU A 65 9.09 -12.80 3.72
N GLY A 66 10.40 -12.52 3.64
CA GLY A 66 11.14 -12.40 2.38
C GLY A 66 11.75 -11.01 2.16
N PRO A 67 11.96 -10.57 0.91
CA PRO A 67 12.49 -9.26 0.59
C PRO A 67 11.61 -8.14 1.18
N LEU A 68 12.25 -7.13 1.78
CA LEU A 68 11.55 -6.05 2.47
C LEU A 68 10.88 -5.09 1.48
N VAL A 69 9.61 -4.76 1.77
CA VAL A 69 8.83 -3.70 1.14
C VAL A 69 8.42 -2.72 2.22
N VAL A 70 8.85 -1.46 2.13
CA VAL A 70 8.44 -0.40 3.06
C VAL A 70 7.36 0.44 2.40
N MET A 71 6.18 0.50 3.01
CA MET A 71 5.02 1.23 2.50
C MET A 71 4.74 2.47 3.33
N ILE A 72 4.64 3.62 2.68
CA ILE A 72 4.56 4.94 3.29
C ILE A 72 3.24 5.60 2.86
N HIS A 73 2.35 5.84 3.82
CA HIS A 73 1.07 6.50 3.58
C HIS A 73 1.21 8.02 3.43
N GLY A 74 0.15 8.69 2.99
CA GLY A 74 0.07 10.14 2.90
C GLY A 74 -0.91 10.79 3.89
N PHE A 75 -1.49 11.93 3.49
CA PHE A 75 -2.46 12.69 4.26
C PHE A 75 -3.86 12.59 3.63
N PRO A 76 -4.94 12.44 4.41
CA PRO A 76 -4.95 11.94 5.78
C PRO A 76 -5.07 10.40 5.77
N ASP A 77 -4.04 9.71 6.21
CA ASP A 77 -4.00 8.25 6.13
C ASP A 77 -3.14 7.66 7.28
N PHE A 78 -2.96 6.33 7.30
CA PHE A 78 -2.08 5.63 8.23
C PHE A 78 -1.72 4.23 7.66
N TRP A 79 -0.92 3.42 8.35
CA TRP A 79 -0.39 2.15 7.85
C TRP A 79 -1.45 1.22 7.22
N TYR A 80 -2.67 1.21 7.74
CA TYR A 80 -3.77 0.33 7.28
C TYR A 80 -4.31 0.68 5.89
N SER A 81 -3.92 1.82 5.35
CA SER A 81 -4.14 2.18 3.95
C SER A 81 -3.70 1.08 2.99
N TRP A 82 -2.63 0.41 3.36
CA TRP A 82 -1.97 -0.61 2.56
C TRP A 82 -2.49 -2.03 2.77
N ARG A 83 -3.57 -2.24 3.55
CA ARG A 83 -4.08 -3.56 3.95
C ARG A 83 -4.24 -4.55 2.79
N HIS A 84 -4.69 -4.09 1.60
CA HIS A 84 -4.86 -4.93 0.41
C HIS A 84 -3.51 -5.33 -0.20
N GLN A 85 -2.60 -4.37 -0.36
CA GLN A 85 -1.28 -4.59 -0.91
C GLN A 85 -0.39 -5.39 0.04
N MET A 86 -0.51 -5.15 1.36
CA MET A 86 0.18 -5.94 2.39
C MET A 86 -0.17 -7.43 2.26
N ARG A 87 -1.47 -7.75 2.15
CA ARG A 87 -1.92 -9.13 1.96
C ARG A 87 -1.35 -9.74 0.69
N ALA A 88 -1.55 -9.06 -0.44
CA ALA A 88 -1.13 -9.56 -1.74
C ALA A 88 0.38 -9.82 -1.79
N LEU A 89 1.19 -8.92 -1.24
CA LEU A 89 2.64 -9.08 -1.24
C LEU A 89 3.12 -10.13 -0.24
N ALA A 90 2.52 -10.21 0.96
CA ALA A 90 2.85 -11.25 1.94
C ALA A 90 2.56 -12.66 1.41
N ASP A 91 1.43 -12.84 0.72
CA ASP A 91 1.07 -14.11 0.07
C ASP A 91 2.03 -14.47 -1.07
N ASN A 92 2.72 -13.47 -1.65
CA ASN A 92 3.76 -13.62 -2.67
C ASN A 92 5.19 -13.55 -2.12
N LYS A 93 5.39 -13.88 -0.84
CA LYS A 93 6.71 -14.04 -0.21
C LYS A 93 7.52 -12.75 -0.10
N TYR A 94 6.87 -11.64 0.17
CA TYR A 94 7.49 -10.39 0.59
C TYR A 94 7.20 -10.13 2.07
N ARG A 95 8.18 -9.55 2.76
CA ARG A 95 7.97 -8.93 4.07
C ARG A 95 7.56 -7.48 3.87
N VAL A 96 6.38 -7.11 4.32
CA VAL A 96 5.86 -5.75 4.17
C VAL A 96 5.89 -5.03 5.51
N ALA A 97 6.49 -3.85 5.55
CA ALA A 97 6.50 -2.92 6.68
C ALA A 97 5.73 -1.65 6.30
N ALA A 98 4.49 -1.53 6.75
CA ALA A 98 3.67 -0.35 6.53
C ALA A 98 3.85 0.63 7.68
N VAL A 99 4.37 1.83 7.38
CA VAL A 99 4.81 2.82 8.38
C VAL A 99 3.67 3.76 8.75
N ASP A 100 3.56 4.13 10.02
CA ASP A 100 2.92 5.39 10.41
C ASP A 100 3.97 6.51 10.35
N LEU A 101 3.75 7.52 9.53
CA LEU A 101 4.62 8.68 9.47
C LEU A 101 4.68 9.39 10.84
N ARG A 102 5.81 10.06 11.16
CA ARG A 102 5.87 10.91 12.37
C ARG A 102 4.68 11.87 12.40
N GLY A 103 4.10 12.08 13.57
CA GLY A 103 2.86 12.88 13.72
C GLY A 103 1.57 12.08 13.63
N TYR A 104 1.60 10.86 13.12
CA TYR A 104 0.43 10.03 12.88
C TYR A 104 0.34 8.85 13.85
N ASN A 105 -0.89 8.47 14.18
CA ASN A 105 -1.28 7.26 14.92
C ASN A 105 -0.32 6.87 16.06
N LEU A 106 0.44 5.78 15.93
CA LEU A 106 1.30 5.24 16.98
C LEU A 106 2.75 5.75 16.92
N SER A 107 3.13 6.50 15.87
CA SER A 107 4.44 7.15 15.80
C SER A 107 4.52 8.38 16.71
N ASP A 108 5.73 8.75 17.10
CA ASP A 108 5.97 9.97 17.88
C ASP A 108 5.55 11.24 17.09
N LYS A 109 5.24 12.29 17.86
CA LYS A 109 4.73 13.56 17.35
C LYS A 109 5.65 14.71 17.79
N PRO A 110 6.88 14.79 17.24
CA PRO A 110 7.81 15.84 17.61
C PRO A 110 7.22 17.21 17.34
N LYS A 111 7.52 18.18 18.21
CA LYS A 111 7.02 19.55 18.06
C LYS A 111 7.88 20.36 17.09
N GLY A 112 7.29 21.41 16.54
CA GLY A 112 7.95 22.32 15.59
C GLY A 112 7.82 21.87 14.13
N VAL A 113 7.67 22.85 13.24
CA VAL A 113 7.52 22.62 11.80
C VAL A 113 8.76 21.97 11.21
N GLU A 114 9.94 22.40 11.67
CA GLU A 114 11.25 21.90 11.24
C GLU A 114 11.43 20.39 11.46
N SER A 115 10.74 19.83 12.45
CA SER A 115 10.76 18.39 12.74
C SER A 115 10.13 17.52 11.62
N TYR A 116 9.45 18.14 10.67
CA TYR A 116 8.75 17.49 9.56
C TYR A 116 9.42 17.74 8.19
N ALA A 117 10.63 18.31 8.19
CA ALA A 117 11.41 18.48 6.96
C ALA A 117 11.71 17.13 6.31
N ILE A 118 11.60 17.07 4.98
CA ILE A 118 11.77 15.83 4.20
C ILE A 118 13.03 15.05 4.55
N PRO A 119 14.21 15.64 4.74
CA PRO A 119 15.42 14.88 5.09
C PRO A 119 15.28 14.08 6.40
N LEU A 120 14.55 14.61 7.38
CA LEU A 120 14.30 13.90 8.64
C LEU A 120 13.34 12.72 8.44
N VAL A 121 12.29 12.90 7.65
CA VAL A 121 11.32 11.83 7.33
C VAL A 121 11.96 10.75 6.46
N VAL A 122 12.88 11.11 5.54
CA VAL A 122 13.74 10.15 4.82
C VAL A 122 14.60 9.33 5.80
N GLY A 123 15.10 9.98 6.87
CA GLY A 123 15.80 9.33 7.96
C GLY A 123 14.96 8.28 8.69
N ASP A 124 13.65 8.54 8.86
CA ASP A 124 12.71 7.59 9.47
C ASP A 124 12.62 6.29 8.65
N ILE A 125 12.52 6.43 7.34
CA ILE A 125 12.43 5.25 6.45
C ILE A 125 13.74 4.45 6.48
N ALA A 126 14.89 5.14 6.49
CA ALA A 126 16.18 4.48 6.66
C ALA A 126 16.28 3.74 8.00
N ALA A 127 15.73 4.32 9.09
CA ALA A 127 15.66 3.67 10.39
C ALA A 127 14.80 2.40 10.38
N VAL A 128 13.68 2.40 9.67
CA VAL A 128 12.83 1.19 9.50
C VAL A 128 13.57 0.10 8.73
N VAL A 129 14.23 0.42 7.61
CA VAL A 129 15.04 -0.55 6.84
C VAL A 129 16.13 -1.16 7.72
N LYS A 130 16.81 -0.33 8.52
CA LYS A 130 17.85 -0.77 9.48
C LYS A 130 17.26 -1.65 10.59
N ALA A 131 16.08 -1.28 11.15
CA ALA A 131 15.42 -2.05 12.21
C ALA A 131 15.01 -3.44 11.72
N GLU A 132 14.63 -3.57 10.44
CA GLU A 132 14.35 -4.86 9.79
C GLU A 132 15.62 -5.63 9.37
N GLN A 133 16.81 -5.14 9.76
CA GLN A 133 18.10 -5.75 9.48
C GLN A 133 18.37 -5.97 7.98
N GLN A 134 17.87 -5.05 7.15
CA GLN A 134 18.04 -5.07 5.71
C GLN A 134 19.02 -3.97 5.26
N THR A 135 19.71 -4.20 4.14
CA THR A 135 20.59 -3.22 3.52
C THR A 135 19.84 -2.32 2.55
N ASP A 136 18.76 -2.84 1.96
CA ASP A 136 17.89 -2.12 1.03
C ASP A 136 16.44 -2.62 1.13
N ALA A 137 15.53 -1.91 0.50
CA ALA A 137 14.12 -2.26 0.43
C ALA A 137 13.48 -1.79 -0.89
N ILE A 138 12.34 -2.38 -1.21
CA ILE A 138 11.39 -1.82 -2.17
C ILE A 138 10.64 -0.71 -1.45
N ILE A 139 10.75 0.52 -1.94
CA ILE A 139 10.12 1.69 -1.32
C ILE A 139 8.82 1.99 -2.06
N VAL A 140 7.72 2.04 -1.31
CA VAL A 140 6.37 2.30 -1.83
C VAL A 140 5.80 3.52 -1.13
N GLY A 141 5.22 4.48 -1.87
CA GLY A 141 4.64 5.66 -1.24
C GLY A 141 3.38 6.16 -1.93
N HIS A 142 2.48 6.74 -1.14
CA HIS A 142 1.27 7.42 -1.60
C HIS A 142 1.22 8.85 -1.05
N ASP A 143 0.84 9.82 -1.86
CA ASP A 143 0.68 11.23 -1.47
C ASP A 143 1.94 11.77 -0.75
N TRP A 144 1.89 12.29 0.48
CA TRP A 144 3.09 12.67 1.24
C TRP A 144 4.08 11.52 1.39
N GLY A 145 3.60 10.29 1.57
CA GLY A 145 4.47 9.11 1.53
C GLY A 145 5.13 8.90 0.18
N GLY A 146 4.46 9.28 -0.91
CA GLY A 146 5.04 9.30 -2.25
C GLY A 146 6.13 10.36 -2.38
N ALA A 147 5.93 11.57 -1.80
CA ALA A 147 6.97 12.60 -1.74
C ALA A 147 8.20 12.11 -0.97
N VAL A 148 7.98 11.45 0.17
CA VAL A 148 9.05 10.81 0.95
C VAL A 148 9.74 9.74 0.12
N ALA A 149 9.00 8.84 -0.54
CA ALA A 149 9.54 7.74 -1.33
C ALA A 149 10.41 8.23 -2.50
N TRP A 150 9.98 9.25 -3.24
CA TRP A 150 10.81 9.91 -4.25
C TRP A 150 12.12 10.44 -3.65
N ASN A 151 12.04 11.11 -2.49
CA ASN A 151 13.22 11.65 -1.82
C ASN A 151 14.12 10.55 -1.24
N VAL A 152 13.58 9.44 -0.73
CA VAL A 152 14.38 8.26 -0.33
C VAL A 152 15.18 7.76 -1.53
N ALA A 153 14.55 7.58 -2.69
CA ALA A 153 15.25 7.09 -3.89
C ALA A 153 16.32 8.07 -4.43
N MET A 154 16.12 9.38 -4.25
CA MET A 154 17.08 10.41 -4.68
C MET A 154 18.22 10.64 -3.67
N MET A 155 17.91 10.64 -2.38
CA MET A 155 18.86 10.99 -1.29
C MET A 155 19.55 9.80 -0.67
N LYS A 156 18.93 8.61 -0.76
CA LYS A 156 19.37 7.34 -0.17
C LYS A 156 19.28 6.19 -1.18
N PRO A 157 19.90 6.33 -2.37
CA PRO A 157 19.83 5.30 -3.42
C PRO A 157 20.39 3.95 -2.94
N GLU A 158 21.28 3.96 -1.96
CA GLU A 158 21.89 2.75 -1.39
C GLU A 158 20.89 1.86 -0.63
N ILE A 159 19.80 2.42 -0.09
CA ILE A 159 18.75 1.64 0.58
C ILE A 159 17.54 1.38 -0.31
N THR A 160 17.53 1.87 -1.54
CA THR A 160 16.39 1.77 -2.46
C THR A 160 16.68 0.75 -3.56
N ARG A 161 16.04 -0.41 -3.51
CA ARG A 161 16.15 -1.45 -4.54
C ARG A 161 15.24 -1.15 -5.73
N LEU A 162 13.99 -0.81 -5.47
CA LEU A 162 12.95 -0.47 -6.44
C LEU A 162 12.06 0.62 -5.84
N LEU A 163 11.41 1.42 -6.69
CA LEU A 163 10.51 2.48 -6.26
C LEU A 163 9.11 2.27 -6.84
N ILE A 164 8.07 2.35 -5.98
CA ILE A 164 6.67 2.28 -6.39
C ILE A 164 5.92 3.49 -5.84
N ILE A 165 5.21 4.21 -6.70
CA ILE A 165 4.50 5.44 -6.34
C ILE A 165 3.01 5.31 -6.68
N CYS A 166 2.15 5.66 -5.73
CA CYS A 166 0.70 5.79 -5.92
C CYS A 166 0.31 7.27 -5.77
N ASN A 167 -0.33 7.83 -6.78
CA ASN A 167 -0.88 9.20 -6.79
C ASN A 167 0.02 10.27 -6.17
N LEU A 168 1.29 10.28 -6.55
CA LEU A 168 2.16 11.44 -6.46
C LEU A 168 3.11 11.46 -7.66
N PRO A 169 2.89 12.32 -8.66
CA PRO A 169 3.85 12.57 -9.71
C PRO A 169 5.22 13.02 -9.15
N HIS A 170 6.26 12.91 -9.96
CA HIS A 170 7.59 13.40 -9.57
C HIS A 170 7.53 14.87 -9.11
N PRO A 171 8.27 15.30 -8.05
CA PRO A 171 8.22 16.66 -7.52
C PRO A 171 8.39 17.76 -8.58
N ALA A 172 9.26 17.56 -9.57
CA ALA A 172 9.42 18.49 -10.69
C ALA A 172 8.16 18.58 -11.56
N GLY A 173 7.47 17.45 -11.79
CA GLY A 173 6.20 17.42 -12.54
C GLY A 173 5.09 18.21 -11.84
N ILE A 174 4.92 17.99 -10.53
CA ILE A 174 3.96 18.76 -9.72
C ILE A 174 4.30 20.25 -9.68
N SER A 175 5.56 20.60 -9.46
CA SER A 175 6.00 22.00 -9.46
C SER A 175 5.66 22.69 -10.78
N ARG A 176 5.92 22.01 -11.91
CA ARG A 176 5.56 22.52 -13.23
C ARG A 176 4.04 22.72 -13.37
N GLU A 177 3.24 21.73 -13.00
CA GLU A 177 1.78 21.82 -13.12
C GLU A 177 1.20 22.94 -12.24
N ILE A 178 1.66 23.10 -11.01
CA ILE A 178 1.23 24.21 -10.14
C ILE A 178 1.59 25.57 -10.78
N ALA A 179 2.75 25.67 -11.42
CA ALA A 179 3.19 26.90 -12.06
C ALA A 179 2.45 27.23 -13.36
N THR A 180 2.08 26.23 -14.15
CA THR A 180 1.61 26.42 -15.54
C THR A 180 0.15 26.04 -15.78
N ASN A 181 -0.48 25.24 -14.92
CA ASN A 181 -1.85 24.79 -15.06
C ASN A 181 -2.76 25.48 -14.03
N PRO A 182 -3.64 26.42 -14.46
CA PRO A 182 -4.54 27.12 -13.54
C PRO A 182 -5.45 26.20 -12.75
N GLN A 183 -5.89 25.07 -13.34
CA GLN A 183 -6.74 24.12 -12.64
C GLN A 183 -5.96 23.40 -11.54
N GLN A 184 -4.72 22.96 -11.79
CA GLN A 184 -3.87 22.38 -10.74
C GLN A 184 -3.62 23.38 -9.62
N LYS A 185 -3.32 24.64 -9.95
CA LYS A 185 -3.13 25.70 -8.96
C LYS A 185 -4.37 25.86 -8.07
N LYS A 186 -5.55 25.90 -8.67
CA LYS A 186 -6.84 25.94 -7.93
C LYS A 186 -7.03 24.73 -7.06
N ASN A 187 -6.80 23.54 -7.60
CA ASN A 187 -6.95 22.29 -6.85
C ASN A 187 -5.96 22.17 -5.69
N SER A 188 -4.84 22.90 -5.73
CA SER A 188 -3.82 22.95 -4.68
C SER A 188 -4.09 23.97 -3.57
N GLU A 189 -5.18 24.74 -3.62
CA GLU A 189 -5.50 25.77 -2.61
C GLU A 189 -5.66 25.20 -1.19
N TYR A 190 -6.11 23.96 -1.07
CA TYR A 190 -6.21 23.31 0.24
C TYR A 190 -4.84 23.22 0.94
N ALA A 191 -3.77 22.95 0.19
CA ALA A 191 -2.40 22.85 0.72
C ALA A 191 -1.89 24.19 1.27
N PHE A 192 -2.28 25.31 0.66
CA PHE A 192 -2.02 26.65 1.19
C PHE A 192 -2.86 26.94 2.43
N ASN A 193 -4.13 26.51 2.44
CA ASN A 193 -5.00 26.66 3.61
C ASN A 193 -4.46 25.87 4.82
N PHE A 194 -3.89 24.69 4.62
CA PHE A 194 -3.25 23.90 5.68
C PHE A 194 -2.00 24.56 6.29
N GLN A 195 -1.37 25.50 5.58
CA GLN A 195 -0.23 26.24 6.09
C GLN A 195 -0.61 27.41 7.02
N LYS A 196 -1.90 27.80 7.06
CA LYS A 196 -2.36 28.89 7.91
C LYS A 196 -2.18 28.55 9.39
N PRO A 197 -1.91 29.55 10.25
CA PRO A 197 -2.00 29.38 11.69
C PRO A 197 -3.34 28.75 12.07
N ASP A 198 -3.34 27.86 13.06
CA ASP A 198 -4.55 27.25 13.61
C ASP A 198 -5.41 26.40 12.65
N ALA A 199 -4.96 26.15 11.41
CA ALA A 199 -5.69 25.32 10.45
C ALA A 199 -6.03 23.92 11.03
N HIS A 200 -5.14 23.37 11.86
CA HIS A 200 -5.34 22.10 12.54
C HIS A 200 -6.57 22.09 13.48
N LYS A 201 -6.96 23.23 14.04
CA LYS A 201 -8.11 23.35 14.96
C LYS A 201 -9.46 23.14 14.27
N THR A 202 -9.49 23.20 12.94
CA THR A 202 -10.71 22.94 12.13
C THR A 202 -10.87 21.48 11.74
N LEU A 203 -9.87 20.64 12.01
CA LEU A 203 -9.87 19.23 11.67
C LEU A 203 -10.51 18.39 12.78
N THR A 204 -11.22 17.34 12.38
CA THR A 204 -11.72 16.29 13.27
C THR A 204 -11.41 14.92 12.68
N ALA A 205 -11.32 13.90 13.52
CA ALA A 205 -11.05 12.53 13.06
C ALA A 205 -12.12 12.05 12.07
N GLU A 206 -13.40 12.33 12.38
CA GLU A 206 -14.53 11.99 11.50
C GLU A 206 -14.48 12.76 10.18
N GLY A 207 -14.08 14.05 10.24
CA GLY A 207 -13.91 14.90 9.07
C GLY A 207 -12.82 14.36 8.14
N LEU A 208 -11.68 13.97 8.70
CA LEU A 208 -10.56 13.37 7.99
C LEU A 208 -10.91 11.99 7.41
N ALA A 209 -11.77 11.20 8.08
CA ALA A 209 -12.18 9.88 7.61
C ALA A 209 -13.35 9.90 6.60
N ARG A 210 -13.82 11.06 6.14
CA ARG A 210 -14.97 11.13 5.21
C ARG A 210 -14.75 10.46 3.87
N TRP A 211 -13.52 10.49 3.36
CA TRP A 211 -13.15 9.87 2.09
C TRP A 211 -13.11 8.34 2.13
N VAL A 212 -12.99 7.73 3.32
CA VAL A 212 -12.93 6.28 3.48
C VAL A 212 -14.26 5.65 3.08
N ARG A 213 -14.26 4.93 1.96
CA ARG A 213 -15.47 4.30 1.38
C ARG A 213 -15.83 2.98 2.04
N ASP A 214 -14.83 2.25 2.54
CA ASP A 214 -15.01 0.97 3.22
C ASP A 214 -15.57 1.18 4.64
N PRO A 215 -16.86 0.79 4.90
CA PRO A 215 -17.49 1.02 6.19
C PRO A 215 -16.85 0.20 7.32
N ALA A 216 -16.23 -0.95 7.00
CA ALA A 216 -15.54 -1.78 7.99
C ALA A 216 -14.20 -1.16 8.41
N ALA A 217 -13.51 -0.48 7.50
CA ALA A 217 -12.25 0.19 7.78
C ALA A 217 -12.43 1.54 8.49
N LYS A 218 -13.51 2.27 8.20
CA LYS A 218 -13.72 3.65 8.68
C LYS A 218 -13.54 3.85 10.19
N PRO A 219 -14.05 3.00 11.08
CA PRO A 219 -13.83 3.15 12.53
C PRO A 219 -12.35 3.12 12.92
N ARG A 220 -11.52 2.28 12.24
CA ARG A 220 -10.07 2.21 12.47
C ARG A 220 -9.36 3.50 12.06
N TYR A 221 -9.82 4.14 10.99
CA TYR A 221 -9.32 5.46 10.56
C TYR A 221 -9.62 6.55 11.58
N ILE A 222 -10.86 6.59 12.09
CA ILE A 222 -11.25 7.55 13.15
C ILE A 222 -10.40 7.34 14.40
N GLU A 223 -10.20 6.08 14.82
CA GLU A 223 -9.35 5.74 15.96
C GLU A 223 -7.90 6.20 15.75
N ALA A 224 -7.31 5.91 14.58
CA ALA A 224 -5.94 6.30 14.25
C ALA A 224 -5.79 7.84 14.21
N PHE A 225 -6.75 8.57 13.67
CA PHE A 225 -6.71 10.02 13.64
C PHE A 225 -6.88 10.64 15.03
N ASN A 226 -7.68 10.03 15.92
CA ASN A 226 -7.76 10.45 17.32
C ASN A 226 -6.46 10.24 18.11
N LYS A 227 -5.59 9.32 17.65
CA LYS A 227 -4.24 9.11 18.21
C LYS A 227 -3.20 10.01 17.55
N SER A 228 -3.51 10.65 16.43
CA SER A 228 -2.61 11.53 15.67
C SER A 228 -2.61 12.95 16.23
N ASP A 229 -1.59 13.73 15.89
CA ASP A 229 -1.54 15.16 16.18
C ASP A 229 -1.82 15.94 14.87
N PHE A 230 -2.97 16.60 14.79
CA PHE A 230 -3.40 17.31 13.57
C PHE A 230 -2.47 18.47 13.20
N GLU A 231 -1.86 19.14 14.18
CA GLU A 231 -0.84 20.15 13.89
C GLU A 231 0.40 19.52 13.24
N ALA A 232 0.85 18.40 13.81
CA ALA A 232 1.95 17.60 13.27
C ALA A 232 1.68 17.12 11.85
N MET A 233 0.47 16.62 11.58
CA MET A 233 0.04 16.21 10.23
C MET A 233 0.11 17.37 9.24
N LEU A 234 -0.27 18.58 9.62
CA LEU A 234 -0.19 19.78 8.77
C LEU A 234 1.22 20.34 8.66
N ASN A 235 2.14 19.97 9.54
CA ASN A 235 3.53 20.45 9.46
C ASN A 235 4.27 19.92 8.23
N TYR A 236 3.83 18.81 7.62
CA TYR A 236 4.33 18.39 6.31
C TYR A 236 4.12 19.46 5.23
N TYR A 237 2.94 20.07 5.20
CA TYR A 237 2.63 21.17 4.29
C TYR A 237 3.40 22.43 4.66
N LYS A 238 3.48 22.77 5.95
CA LYS A 238 4.19 23.98 6.43
C LYS A 238 5.69 23.91 6.17
N ALA A 239 6.31 22.74 6.28
CA ALA A 239 7.74 22.54 6.12
C ALA A 239 8.17 22.39 4.64
N ASN A 240 7.35 21.71 3.81
CA ASN A 240 7.83 21.19 2.53
C ASN A 240 7.02 21.63 1.31
N TYR A 241 5.82 22.18 1.49
CA TYR A 241 5.01 22.67 0.36
C TYR A 241 5.38 24.14 0.04
N PRO A 242 5.30 24.56 -1.23
CA PRO A 242 5.52 25.96 -1.59
C PRO A 242 4.69 26.91 -0.74
N LYS A 243 5.28 28.06 -0.39
CA LYS A 243 4.52 29.11 0.30
C LYS A 243 3.58 29.80 -0.69
N PRO A 244 2.41 30.35 -0.23
CA PRO A 244 1.45 31.02 -1.10
C PRO A 244 2.07 32.12 -1.98
N ASP A 245 3.02 32.86 -1.41
CA ASP A 245 3.69 34.00 -2.07
C ASP A 245 5.10 33.67 -2.60
N ALA A 246 5.46 32.33 -2.55
CA ALA A 246 6.76 31.92 -3.08
C ALA A 246 6.80 32.15 -4.60
N PRO A 247 7.91 32.68 -5.13
CA PRO A 247 8.11 32.72 -6.58
C PRO A 247 8.04 31.26 -7.12
N PRO A 248 7.60 31.09 -8.37
CA PRO A 248 7.67 29.77 -8.99
C PRO A 248 9.10 29.24 -8.90
N PRO A 249 9.27 27.90 -8.73
CA PRO A 249 10.60 27.29 -8.73
C PRO A 249 11.40 27.79 -9.94
N ALA A 250 12.68 28.06 -9.74
CA ALA A 250 13.55 28.43 -10.85
C ALA A 250 13.48 27.31 -11.93
N ALA A 251 13.46 27.74 -13.20
CA ALA A 251 13.29 26.80 -14.32
C ALA A 251 14.42 25.75 -14.43
N ASP A 252 15.53 26.00 -13.75
CA ASP A 252 16.75 25.20 -13.74
C ASP A 252 16.94 24.36 -12.46
N VAL A 253 15.92 24.24 -11.60
CA VAL A 253 16.01 23.33 -10.44
C VAL A 253 16.31 21.93 -10.91
N GLN A 254 17.51 21.47 -10.59
CA GLN A 254 17.95 20.12 -10.91
C GLN A 254 17.58 19.17 -9.77
N PHE A 255 16.78 18.17 -10.09
CA PHE A 255 16.55 17.03 -9.20
C PHE A 255 17.55 15.92 -9.50
N PRO A 256 18.11 15.24 -8.47
CA PRO A 256 18.86 14.02 -8.69
C PRO A 256 18.01 12.99 -9.44
N LYS A 257 18.61 12.30 -10.41
CA LYS A 257 17.89 11.21 -11.07
C LYS A 257 17.74 10.02 -10.16
N VAL A 258 16.57 9.40 -10.22
CA VAL A 258 16.30 8.11 -9.57
C VAL A 258 17.03 7.01 -10.34
N LYS A 259 17.85 6.23 -9.64
CA LYS A 259 18.78 5.25 -10.22
C LYS A 259 18.23 3.81 -10.25
N VAL A 260 16.99 3.63 -9.85
CA VAL A 260 16.32 2.33 -9.76
C VAL A 260 15.11 2.28 -10.67
N PRO A 261 14.62 1.07 -11.05
CA PRO A 261 13.35 0.93 -11.74
C PRO A 261 12.18 1.53 -10.95
N VAL A 262 11.24 2.16 -11.66
CA VAL A 262 10.09 2.86 -11.08
C VAL A 262 8.79 2.31 -11.65
N LEU A 263 7.84 2.00 -10.76
CA LEU A 263 6.44 1.74 -11.08
C LEU A 263 5.59 2.87 -10.51
N MET A 264 4.72 3.46 -11.33
CA MET A 264 3.78 4.47 -10.89
C MET A 264 2.35 4.05 -11.17
N PHE A 265 1.47 4.30 -10.20
CA PHE A 265 0.01 4.25 -10.38
C PHE A 265 -0.57 5.65 -10.24
N HIS A 266 -1.55 5.97 -11.07
CA HIS A 266 -2.26 7.24 -10.99
C HIS A 266 -3.74 7.07 -11.32
N GLY A 267 -4.59 7.41 -10.36
CA GLY A 267 -6.04 7.47 -10.56
C GLY A 267 -6.41 8.69 -11.40
N LEU A 268 -7.08 8.50 -12.54
CA LEU A 268 -7.37 9.61 -13.47
C LEU A 268 -8.42 10.59 -12.94
N ASP A 269 -9.20 10.18 -11.92
CA ASP A 269 -10.18 11.03 -11.25
C ASP A 269 -9.59 11.77 -10.03
N ASP A 270 -8.26 11.77 -9.86
CA ASP A 270 -7.57 12.52 -8.81
C ASP A 270 -7.78 14.02 -9.01
N GLN A 271 -8.49 14.65 -8.06
CA GLN A 271 -8.76 16.08 -8.07
C GLN A 271 -7.65 16.88 -7.38
N ALA A 272 -6.81 16.26 -6.56
CA ALA A 272 -5.71 16.94 -5.88
C ALA A 272 -4.48 17.07 -6.79
N LEU A 273 -4.16 16.02 -7.52
CA LEU A 273 -2.96 15.89 -8.34
C LEU A 273 -3.35 15.47 -9.77
N LEU A 274 -3.43 16.43 -10.66
CA LEU A 274 -3.89 16.19 -12.03
C LEU A 274 -2.86 15.34 -12.83
N PRO A 275 -3.32 14.48 -13.76
CA PRO A 275 -2.45 13.57 -14.50
C PRO A 275 -1.45 14.26 -15.43
N GLY A 276 -1.63 15.54 -15.76
CA GLY A 276 -0.66 16.33 -16.51
C GLY A 276 0.73 16.35 -15.88
N ALA A 277 0.81 16.25 -14.55
CA ALA A 277 2.08 16.21 -13.82
C ALA A 277 2.91 14.95 -14.09
N LEU A 278 2.33 13.88 -14.66
CA LEU A 278 3.05 12.67 -15.07
C LEU A 278 3.92 12.90 -16.31
N ASN A 279 3.59 13.91 -17.13
CA ASN A 279 4.32 14.19 -18.36
C ASN A 279 5.79 14.49 -18.08
N GLY A 280 6.68 13.86 -18.84
CA GLY A 280 8.11 14.07 -18.71
C GLY A 280 8.78 13.39 -17.54
N THR A 281 8.08 12.55 -16.73
CA THR A 281 8.67 11.84 -15.57
C THR A 281 9.91 11.05 -15.96
N TRP A 282 9.99 10.51 -17.18
CA TRP A 282 11.16 9.77 -17.69
C TRP A 282 12.46 10.58 -17.70
N GLN A 283 12.40 11.91 -17.65
CA GLN A 283 13.61 12.76 -17.61
C GLN A 283 14.36 12.61 -16.28
N TRP A 284 13.68 12.20 -15.19
CA TRP A 284 14.22 12.07 -13.84
C TRP A 284 14.44 10.62 -13.40
N VAL A 285 14.31 9.65 -14.31
CA VAL A 285 14.53 8.23 -14.04
C VAL A 285 15.61 7.70 -14.97
N GLU A 286 16.65 7.05 -14.41
CA GLU A 286 17.75 6.48 -15.19
C GLU A 286 17.46 5.05 -15.71
N LYS A 287 16.57 4.35 -15.05
CA LYS A 287 16.16 2.98 -15.39
C LYS A 287 14.77 2.98 -16.04
N ASP A 288 14.18 1.81 -16.15
CA ASP A 288 12.84 1.67 -16.71
C ASP A 288 11.79 2.33 -15.81
N LEU A 289 10.81 2.96 -16.46
CA LEU A 289 9.64 3.58 -15.87
C LEU A 289 8.38 2.92 -16.42
N THR A 290 7.57 2.38 -15.54
CA THR A 290 6.23 1.88 -15.85
C THR A 290 5.20 2.83 -15.23
N ILE A 291 4.24 3.32 -16.02
CA ILE A 291 3.13 4.15 -15.52
C ILE A 291 1.82 3.44 -15.83
N VAL A 292 1.03 3.21 -14.80
CA VAL A 292 -0.31 2.62 -14.87
C VAL A 292 -1.32 3.69 -14.49
N THR A 293 -2.11 4.12 -15.44
CA THR A 293 -3.24 5.03 -15.16
C THR A 293 -4.51 4.22 -14.96
N VAL A 294 -5.31 4.60 -13.96
CA VAL A 294 -6.51 3.86 -13.55
C VAL A 294 -7.73 4.77 -13.71
N PRO A 295 -8.51 4.62 -14.80
CA PRO A 295 -9.78 5.34 -14.96
C PRO A 295 -10.77 4.98 -13.83
N GLY A 296 -11.52 5.97 -13.34
CA GLY A 296 -12.51 5.79 -12.28
C GLY A 296 -11.92 5.69 -10.86
N ALA A 297 -10.60 5.66 -10.71
CA ALA A 297 -9.93 5.78 -9.42
C ALA A 297 -9.53 7.23 -9.17
N GLY A 298 -9.65 7.67 -7.92
CA GLY A 298 -9.29 9.00 -7.47
C GLY A 298 -7.90 9.04 -6.83
N HIS A 299 -7.76 9.95 -5.86
CA HIS A 299 -6.49 10.19 -5.16
C HIS A 299 -5.95 8.97 -4.41
N PHE A 300 -6.80 8.15 -3.85
CA PHE A 300 -6.42 6.96 -3.07
C PHE A 300 -6.43 5.70 -3.96
N VAL A 301 -5.67 5.71 -5.06
CA VAL A 301 -5.70 4.64 -6.07
C VAL A 301 -5.47 3.24 -5.50
N GLN A 302 -4.64 3.10 -4.46
CA GLN A 302 -4.38 1.83 -3.77
C GLN A 302 -5.61 1.28 -3.02
N GLN A 303 -6.59 2.13 -2.74
CA GLN A 303 -7.85 1.78 -2.08
C GLN A 303 -9.05 1.83 -3.03
N ASP A 304 -9.04 2.72 -4.02
CA ASP A 304 -10.09 2.83 -5.03
C ASP A 304 -10.05 1.67 -6.04
N ALA A 305 -8.84 1.17 -6.35
CA ALA A 305 -8.60 0.07 -7.29
C ALA A 305 -7.63 -0.98 -6.71
N PRO A 306 -7.94 -1.56 -5.53
CA PRO A 306 -6.98 -2.37 -4.77
C PRO A 306 -6.49 -3.60 -5.53
N GLN A 307 -7.36 -4.24 -6.33
CA GLN A 307 -6.99 -5.42 -7.11
C GLN A 307 -5.98 -5.07 -8.21
N ILE A 308 -6.28 -4.01 -9.01
CA ILE A 308 -5.39 -3.57 -10.10
C ILE A 308 -4.02 -3.22 -9.55
N VAL A 309 -3.97 -2.45 -8.44
CA VAL A 309 -2.72 -2.03 -7.82
C VAL A 309 -1.95 -3.24 -7.27
N SER A 310 -2.62 -4.13 -6.55
CA SER A 310 -1.98 -5.30 -5.93
C SER A 310 -1.44 -6.27 -6.97
N ASP A 311 -2.26 -6.67 -7.96
CA ASP A 311 -1.85 -7.63 -9.00
C ASP A 311 -0.70 -7.08 -9.84
N THR A 312 -0.79 -5.80 -10.22
CA THR A 312 0.29 -5.14 -10.98
C THR A 312 1.58 -5.05 -10.17
N MET A 313 1.51 -4.73 -8.86
CA MET A 313 2.69 -4.73 -7.99
C MET A 313 3.34 -6.12 -7.97
N VAL A 314 2.55 -7.16 -7.70
CA VAL A 314 3.04 -8.55 -7.63
C VAL A 314 3.69 -8.97 -8.96
N ASP A 315 3.01 -8.76 -10.08
CA ASP A 315 3.54 -9.12 -11.40
C ASP A 315 4.81 -8.33 -11.74
N TRP A 316 4.83 -7.02 -11.53
CA TRP A 316 5.97 -6.17 -11.80
C TRP A 316 7.20 -6.55 -10.95
N LEU A 317 7.00 -6.87 -9.69
CA LEU A 317 8.04 -7.31 -8.76
C LEU A 317 8.56 -8.72 -9.11
N SER A 318 7.68 -9.66 -9.46
CA SER A 318 8.06 -11.03 -9.81
C SER A 318 9.06 -11.10 -10.98
N ARG A 319 8.93 -10.20 -11.95
CA ARG A 319 9.83 -10.08 -13.11
C ARG A 319 11.23 -9.53 -12.75
N ARG A 320 11.41 -9.01 -11.52
CA ARG A 320 12.64 -8.35 -11.04
C ARG A 320 13.33 -9.08 -9.89
N GLN A 321 12.84 -10.27 -9.53
CA GLN A 321 13.45 -11.14 -8.52
C GLN A 321 14.63 -11.97 -9.04
N LYS A 322 14.99 -11.81 -10.32
CA LYS A 322 16.07 -12.60 -10.95
C LYS A 322 17.43 -11.96 -10.74
#